data_87c0a2ee39847f03ff310240cee66ca4
#
_entry.id   87c0a2ee39847f03ff310240cee66ca4
#
_cell.length_a   1.000
_cell.length_b   1.000
_cell.length_c   1.000
_cell.angle_alpha   90.00
_cell.angle_beta   90.00
_cell.angle_gamma   90.00
#
_symmetry.space_group_name_H-M   'P 1'
#
loop_
_entity.id
_entity.type
_entity.pdbx_description
1 polymer ?
#
loop_
_entity_poly.entity_id
_entity_poly.type
_entity_poly.pdbx_seq_one_letter_code
_entity_poly.pdbx_strand_id
1 'polypeptide(L)'
;MAGNVLLVKHAGIVPQCGIAFERLWVEAGAPVGLYTNLLISHDQSDRVVDDSRIKGVALTGSVAAGQSIAARAGQNLKPSSMELGGSDAFIVLDDADLEHTIKWAVWGRMYNTGQTCCAAKRFIVVDSLADTFLEKFKTALAALNPGDPLDEKTTLGPLSSESALIDLLKQVETAVSHGARVLIGGKRFERPGSFMQPTILTDVKPENPAFRDEFFGPVAMFFRVKDEDAAIALANDSDFGLGGSVFTKDLARGKRVASRIETGMMFINNISWSDAELPFGGIKDSGYGRELGDMGIQQFVNKKLVRYVAAEAPV
;
A
#
# COMPACT_ATOMS: atom_id res chain seq x y z
N MET A 1 -21.39 3.03 -12.06
CA MET A 1 -21.53 2.10 -13.19
C MET A 1 -22.41 0.90 -12.82
N ALA A 2 -22.22 0.29 -11.64
CA ALA A 2 -23.08 -0.82 -11.17
C ALA A 2 -24.47 -0.41 -10.65
N GLY A 3 -24.80 0.87 -10.61
CA GLY A 3 -26.07 1.40 -10.09
C GLY A 3 -26.14 1.63 -8.59
N ASN A 4 -25.03 1.44 -7.86
CA ASN A 4 -24.97 1.70 -6.42
C ASN A 4 -24.85 3.21 -6.14
N VAL A 5 -25.45 3.62 -5.02
CA VAL A 5 -25.23 4.93 -4.40
C VAL A 5 -24.07 4.83 -3.41
N LEU A 6 -23.25 5.85 -3.30
CA LEU A 6 -22.07 5.89 -2.46
C LEU A 6 -22.23 6.92 -1.33
N LEU A 7 -22.01 6.46 -0.10
CA LEU A 7 -21.77 7.33 1.05
C LEU A 7 -20.28 7.20 1.40
N VAL A 8 -19.56 8.31 1.43
CA VAL A 8 -18.11 8.29 1.60
C VAL A 8 -17.69 9.16 2.78
N LYS A 9 -16.97 8.55 3.73
CA LYS A 9 -16.28 9.28 4.80
C LYS A 9 -14.79 9.34 4.46
N HIS A 10 -14.30 10.51 4.15
CA HIS A 10 -12.88 10.75 3.94
C HIS A 10 -12.09 10.82 5.25
N ALA A 11 -10.75 10.73 5.16
CA ALA A 11 -9.87 10.98 6.29
C ALA A 11 -10.11 12.39 6.85
N GLY A 12 -10.07 12.51 8.18
CA GLY A 12 -10.37 13.78 8.86
C GLY A 12 -9.44 14.95 8.52
N ILE A 13 -8.25 14.65 7.96
CA ILE A 13 -7.27 15.68 7.57
C ILE A 13 -7.49 16.23 6.15
N VAL A 14 -8.41 15.64 5.37
CA VAL A 14 -8.69 16.08 3.98
C VAL A 14 -10.18 16.40 3.74
N PRO A 15 -10.86 17.15 4.63
CA PRO A 15 -12.29 17.38 4.51
C PRO A 15 -12.67 18.16 3.24
N GLN A 16 -11.83 19.10 2.82
CA GLN A 16 -12.05 19.86 1.60
C GLN A 16 -11.94 19.02 0.33
N CYS A 17 -11.05 18.04 0.30
CA CYS A 17 -10.97 17.07 -0.81
C CYS A 17 -12.26 16.27 -0.93
N GLY A 18 -12.84 15.82 0.21
CA GLY A 18 -14.12 15.13 0.23
C GLY A 18 -15.25 15.96 -0.34
N ILE A 19 -15.35 17.24 0.07
CA ILE A 19 -16.34 18.19 -0.44
C ILE A 19 -16.13 18.46 -1.94
N ALA A 20 -14.89 18.66 -2.38
CA ALA A 20 -14.57 18.88 -3.79
C ALA A 20 -14.93 17.68 -4.66
N PHE A 21 -14.71 16.45 -4.15
CA PHE A 21 -15.04 15.24 -4.87
C PHE A 21 -16.56 15.09 -5.09
N GLU A 22 -17.38 15.36 -4.07
CA GLU A 22 -18.84 15.37 -4.21
C GLU A 22 -19.30 16.40 -5.25
N ARG A 23 -18.74 17.60 -5.21
CA ARG A 23 -19.05 18.65 -6.17
C ARG A 23 -18.69 18.29 -7.61
N LEU A 24 -17.54 17.62 -7.82
CA LEU A 24 -17.14 17.13 -9.14
C LEU A 24 -18.17 16.18 -9.76
N TRP A 25 -18.78 15.29 -8.97
CA TRP A 25 -19.83 14.40 -9.46
C TRP A 25 -21.06 15.18 -9.93
N VAL A 26 -21.48 16.18 -9.18
CA VAL A 26 -22.63 17.03 -9.53
C VAL A 26 -22.33 17.86 -10.79
N GLU A 27 -21.15 18.48 -10.86
CA GLU A 27 -20.70 19.27 -12.01
C GLU A 27 -20.55 18.42 -13.29
N ALA A 28 -20.19 17.14 -13.14
CA ALA A 28 -20.16 16.16 -14.23
C ALA A 28 -21.55 15.67 -14.67
N GLY A 29 -22.64 16.15 -14.07
CA GLY A 29 -24.02 15.80 -14.40
C GLY A 29 -24.54 14.54 -13.72
N ALA A 30 -23.87 14.03 -12.69
CA ALA A 30 -24.40 12.92 -11.89
C ALA A 30 -25.65 13.34 -11.10
N PRO A 31 -26.65 12.45 -10.92
CA PRO A 31 -27.81 12.75 -10.07
C PRO A 31 -27.38 13.11 -8.64
N VAL A 32 -28.03 14.10 -8.04
CA VAL A 32 -27.82 14.47 -6.65
C VAL A 32 -28.06 13.25 -5.75
N GLY A 33 -27.13 12.99 -4.82
CA GLY A 33 -27.19 11.84 -3.91
C GLY A 33 -26.59 10.55 -4.49
N LEU A 34 -26.08 10.53 -5.73
CA LEU A 34 -25.32 9.38 -6.23
C LEU A 34 -24.01 9.18 -5.45
N TYR A 35 -23.33 10.27 -5.14
CA TYR A 35 -22.17 10.32 -4.28
C TYR A 35 -22.42 11.34 -3.17
N THR A 36 -22.31 10.96 -1.92
CA THR A 36 -22.50 11.85 -0.78
C THR A 36 -21.30 11.78 0.14
N ASN A 37 -20.63 12.90 0.36
CA ASN A 37 -19.54 13.03 1.30
C ASN A 37 -20.07 13.24 2.72
N LEU A 38 -19.67 12.40 3.65
CA LEU A 38 -20.07 12.45 5.05
C LEU A 38 -18.95 13.05 5.91
N LEU A 39 -19.16 14.25 6.43
CA LEU A 39 -18.28 14.90 7.40
C LEU A 39 -18.64 14.43 8.82
N ILE A 40 -18.31 13.16 9.12
CA ILE A 40 -18.69 12.48 10.35
C ILE A 40 -17.48 11.91 11.10
N SER A 41 -17.67 11.64 12.40
CA SER A 41 -16.66 10.95 13.25
C SER A 41 -16.65 9.44 12.97
N HIS A 42 -15.69 8.74 13.60
CA HIS A 42 -15.63 7.27 13.53
C HIS A 42 -16.87 6.63 14.16
N ASP A 43 -17.32 7.09 15.34
CA ASP A 43 -18.52 6.57 16.00
C ASP A 43 -19.79 6.75 15.17
N GLN A 44 -19.85 7.87 14.40
CA GLN A 44 -20.96 8.08 13.48
C GLN A 44 -20.88 7.18 12.26
N SER A 45 -19.67 6.86 11.75
CA SER A 45 -19.50 5.90 10.65
C SER A 45 -19.94 4.49 11.05
N ASP A 46 -19.75 4.11 12.30
CA ASP A 46 -20.25 2.84 12.83
C ASP A 46 -21.77 2.69 12.68
N ARG A 47 -22.52 3.76 13.00
CA ARG A 47 -23.98 3.79 12.80
C ARG A 47 -24.38 3.68 11.33
N VAL A 48 -23.58 4.26 10.42
CA VAL A 48 -23.81 4.11 8.98
C VAL A 48 -23.61 2.66 8.55
N VAL A 49 -22.54 2.01 9.03
CA VAL A 49 -22.31 0.59 8.74
C VAL A 49 -23.42 -0.31 9.28
N ASP A 50 -24.00 0.01 10.42
CA ASP A 50 -25.11 -0.76 11.00
C ASP A 50 -26.45 -0.57 10.29
N ASP A 51 -26.65 0.54 9.57
CA ASP A 51 -27.93 0.85 8.92
C ASP A 51 -28.27 -0.19 7.84
N SER A 52 -29.49 -0.75 7.91
CA SER A 52 -29.94 -1.81 6.99
C SER A 52 -30.03 -1.40 5.52
N ARG A 53 -30.05 -0.09 5.23
CA ARG A 53 -30.02 0.46 3.87
C ARG A 53 -28.65 0.35 3.24
N ILE A 54 -27.58 0.31 4.03
CA ILE A 54 -26.21 0.09 3.56
C ILE A 54 -26.05 -1.39 3.23
N LYS A 55 -25.65 -1.70 2.00
CA LYS A 55 -25.59 -3.06 1.46
C LYS A 55 -24.19 -3.63 1.32
N GLY A 56 -23.16 -2.80 1.43
CA GLY A 56 -21.76 -3.20 1.37
C GLY A 56 -20.85 -2.12 1.92
N VAL A 57 -19.63 -2.48 2.28
CA VAL A 57 -18.66 -1.57 2.91
C VAL A 57 -17.29 -1.77 2.28
N ALA A 58 -16.65 -0.67 1.84
CA ALA A 58 -15.24 -0.67 1.45
C ALA A 58 -14.45 0.23 2.41
N LEU A 59 -13.25 -0.19 2.78
CA LEU A 59 -12.34 0.60 3.60
C LEU A 59 -10.93 0.54 3.03
N THR A 60 -10.30 1.71 2.91
CA THR A 60 -8.85 1.86 2.80
C THR A 60 -8.33 2.48 4.10
N GLY A 61 -7.40 1.80 4.79
CA GLY A 61 -6.91 2.28 6.08
C GLY A 61 -5.89 1.36 6.76
N SER A 62 -5.71 1.53 8.06
CA SER A 62 -4.83 0.64 8.84
C SER A 62 -5.47 -0.74 9.06
N VAL A 63 -4.63 -1.74 9.36
CA VAL A 63 -5.09 -3.11 9.71
C VAL A 63 -6.12 -3.07 10.84
N ALA A 64 -5.86 -2.30 11.90
CA ALA A 64 -6.79 -2.19 13.03
C ALA A 64 -8.16 -1.59 12.63
N ALA A 65 -8.17 -0.57 11.76
CA ALA A 65 -9.40 0.00 11.23
C ALA A 65 -10.14 -1.01 10.35
N GLY A 66 -9.41 -1.76 9.51
CA GLY A 66 -9.96 -2.83 8.69
C GLY A 66 -10.63 -3.92 9.51
N GLN A 67 -9.95 -4.42 10.53
CA GLN A 67 -10.49 -5.44 11.45
C GLN A 67 -11.78 -4.97 12.12
N SER A 68 -11.81 -3.71 12.61
CA SER A 68 -12.99 -3.14 13.26
C SER A 68 -14.19 -3.05 12.30
N ILE A 69 -13.99 -2.50 11.11
CA ILE A 69 -15.07 -2.31 10.11
C ILE A 69 -15.50 -3.64 9.51
N ALA A 70 -14.56 -4.57 9.23
CA ALA A 70 -14.88 -5.89 8.72
C ALA A 70 -15.71 -6.70 9.72
N ALA A 71 -15.36 -6.67 11.00
CA ALA A 71 -16.14 -7.31 12.05
C ALA A 71 -17.58 -6.77 12.11
N ARG A 72 -17.74 -5.45 12.05
CA ARG A 72 -19.06 -4.80 12.06
C ARG A 72 -19.87 -5.11 10.80
N ALA A 73 -19.25 -5.09 9.63
CA ALA A 73 -19.88 -5.49 8.36
C ALA A 73 -20.34 -6.95 8.42
N GLY A 74 -19.49 -7.86 8.94
CA GLY A 74 -19.79 -9.27 9.11
C GLY A 74 -20.95 -9.52 10.08
N GLN A 75 -21.01 -8.82 11.20
CA GLN A 75 -22.15 -8.88 12.15
C GLN A 75 -23.48 -8.52 11.48
N ASN A 76 -23.45 -7.63 10.48
CA ASN A 76 -24.61 -7.22 9.70
C ASN A 76 -24.78 -8.00 8.38
N LEU A 77 -24.01 -9.07 8.15
CA LEU A 77 -24.00 -9.88 6.92
C LEU A 77 -23.81 -9.06 5.64
N LYS A 78 -23.01 -8.01 5.70
CA LYS A 78 -22.71 -7.13 4.56
C LYS A 78 -21.41 -7.56 3.89
N PRO A 79 -21.36 -7.66 2.55
CA PRO A 79 -20.10 -7.84 1.84
C PRO A 79 -19.18 -6.65 2.11
N SER A 80 -17.89 -6.94 2.20
CA SER A 80 -16.89 -5.91 2.42
C SER A 80 -15.64 -6.11 1.57
N SER A 81 -14.91 -5.03 1.31
CA SER A 81 -13.60 -5.02 0.69
C SER A 81 -12.68 -4.18 1.56
N MET A 82 -11.50 -4.72 1.87
CA MET A 82 -10.53 -4.10 2.77
C MET A 82 -9.21 -3.92 2.05
N GLU A 83 -8.79 -2.68 1.89
CA GLU A 83 -7.48 -2.26 1.39
C GLU A 83 -6.70 -1.67 2.55
N LEU A 84 -5.72 -2.44 3.06
CA LEU A 84 -5.06 -2.12 4.32
C LEU A 84 -3.57 -1.86 4.12
N GLY A 85 -2.78 -2.01 5.17
CA GLY A 85 -1.35 -1.79 5.12
C GLY A 85 -0.61 -2.75 4.20
N GLY A 86 0.66 -2.46 3.95
CA GLY A 86 1.53 -3.30 3.15
C GLY A 86 2.99 -3.12 3.52
N SER A 87 3.78 -4.16 3.32
CA SER A 87 5.24 -4.13 3.46
C SER A 87 5.88 -4.80 2.24
N ASP A 88 5.64 -4.19 1.07
CA ASP A 88 5.98 -4.75 -0.23
C ASP A 88 7.47 -5.07 -0.35
N ALA A 89 7.77 -6.28 -0.83
CA ALA A 89 9.11 -6.71 -1.16
C ALA A 89 9.55 -6.11 -2.51
N PHE A 90 10.78 -5.56 -2.53
CA PHE A 90 11.48 -5.10 -3.72
C PHE A 90 12.69 -6.02 -3.93
N ILE A 91 12.52 -7.04 -4.79
CA ILE A 91 13.51 -8.11 -4.99
C ILE A 91 14.44 -7.70 -6.13
N VAL A 92 15.75 -7.77 -5.90
CA VAL A 92 16.79 -7.49 -6.91
C VAL A 92 17.62 -8.74 -7.13
N LEU A 93 17.48 -9.35 -8.32
CA LEU A 93 18.24 -10.53 -8.71
C LEU A 93 19.61 -10.15 -9.31
N ASP A 94 20.50 -11.12 -9.40
CA ASP A 94 21.90 -10.95 -9.79
C ASP A 94 22.12 -10.42 -11.22
N ASP A 95 21.14 -10.57 -12.10
CA ASP A 95 21.16 -10.08 -13.47
C ASP A 95 20.40 -8.76 -13.67
N ALA A 96 19.90 -8.12 -12.60
CA ALA A 96 19.11 -6.90 -12.68
C ALA A 96 19.93 -5.73 -13.32
N ASP A 97 19.25 -4.89 -14.06
CA ASP A 97 19.81 -3.61 -14.50
C ASP A 97 19.82 -2.62 -13.35
N LEU A 98 20.98 -2.37 -12.78
CA LEU A 98 21.09 -1.54 -11.57
C LEU A 98 20.66 -0.09 -11.77
N GLU A 99 20.92 0.53 -12.91
CA GLU A 99 20.53 1.93 -13.14
C GLU A 99 19.00 2.06 -13.18
N HIS A 100 18.35 1.17 -13.91
CA HIS A 100 16.91 1.07 -13.94
C HIS A 100 16.33 0.74 -12.54
N THR A 101 16.94 -0.24 -11.87
CA THR A 101 16.49 -0.70 -10.55
C THR A 101 16.58 0.40 -9.49
N ILE A 102 17.67 1.16 -9.43
CA ILE A 102 17.84 2.27 -8.47
C ILE A 102 16.81 3.37 -8.69
N LYS A 103 16.55 3.74 -9.95
CA LYS A 103 15.49 4.71 -10.27
C LYS A 103 14.15 4.30 -9.67
N TRP A 104 13.76 3.03 -9.87
CA TRP A 104 12.50 2.51 -9.33
C TRP A 104 12.55 2.28 -7.82
N ALA A 105 13.71 1.95 -7.24
CA ALA A 105 13.89 1.83 -5.80
C ALA A 105 13.60 3.16 -5.08
N VAL A 106 14.18 4.25 -5.57
CA VAL A 106 13.95 5.60 -5.03
C VAL A 106 12.49 6.00 -5.20
N TRP A 107 11.97 5.88 -6.41
CA TRP A 107 10.60 6.27 -6.68
C TRP A 107 9.59 5.42 -5.88
N GLY A 108 9.76 4.10 -5.87
CA GLY A 108 8.88 3.17 -5.17
C GLY A 108 8.89 3.32 -3.64
N ARG A 109 10.01 3.82 -3.06
CA ARG A 109 10.04 4.10 -1.62
C ARG A 109 9.60 5.51 -1.27
N MET A 110 9.94 6.51 -2.09
CA MET A 110 9.84 7.93 -1.74
C MET A 110 8.61 8.64 -2.33
N TYR A 111 7.91 8.00 -3.27
CA TYR A 111 6.64 8.52 -3.77
C TYR A 111 5.70 8.84 -2.59
N ASN A 112 5.09 10.02 -2.62
CA ASN A 112 4.30 10.57 -1.52
C ASN A 112 5.04 10.52 -0.15
N THR A 113 6.36 10.69 -0.17
CA THR A 113 7.23 10.58 1.03
C THR A 113 7.13 9.20 1.70
N GLY A 114 6.85 8.16 0.93
CA GLY A 114 6.70 6.79 1.40
C GLY A 114 5.37 6.47 2.10
N GLN A 115 4.45 7.41 2.14
CA GLN A 115 3.11 7.26 2.74
C GLN A 115 2.14 6.62 1.75
N THR A 116 2.47 5.40 1.33
CA THR A 116 1.70 4.62 0.37
C THR A 116 1.69 3.15 0.81
N CYS A 117 0.53 2.51 0.82
CA CYS A 117 0.37 1.12 1.24
C CYS A 117 1.20 0.16 0.36
N CYS A 118 1.20 0.34 -0.95
CA CYS A 118 1.99 -0.46 -1.90
C CYS A 118 3.41 0.09 -2.16
N ALA A 119 3.94 0.98 -1.32
CA ALA A 119 5.33 1.42 -1.46
C ALA A 119 6.30 0.28 -1.15
N ALA A 120 7.42 0.23 -1.87
CA ALA A 120 8.52 -0.69 -1.58
C ALA A 120 9.10 -0.41 -0.18
N LYS A 121 9.03 -1.35 0.73
CA LYS A 121 9.50 -1.19 2.12
C LYS A 121 10.64 -2.11 2.45
N ARG A 122 10.68 -3.33 1.88
CA ARG A 122 11.70 -4.36 2.11
C ARG A 122 12.52 -4.57 0.85
N PHE A 123 13.73 -4.03 0.81
CA PHE A 123 14.67 -4.16 -0.30
C PHE A 123 15.50 -5.42 -0.11
N ILE A 124 15.18 -6.46 -0.86
CA ILE A 124 15.77 -7.80 -0.77
C ILE A 124 16.71 -8.00 -1.95
N VAL A 125 18.01 -7.89 -1.71
CA VAL A 125 19.02 -7.86 -2.78
C VAL A 125 19.94 -9.06 -2.67
N VAL A 126 20.16 -9.76 -3.78
CA VAL A 126 21.13 -10.86 -3.82
C VAL A 126 22.55 -10.37 -3.56
N ASP A 127 23.33 -11.18 -2.90
CA ASP A 127 24.65 -10.84 -2.35
C ASP A 127 25.60 -10.22 -3.39
N SER A 128 25.61 -10.74 -4.60
CA SER A 128 26.47 -10.26 -5.69
C SER A 128 26.25 -8.79 -6.08
N LEU A 129 25.06 -8.24 -5.85
CA LEU A 129 24.71 -6.84 -6.16
C LEU A 129 24.52 -5.96 -4.91
N ALA A 130 24.50 -6.55 -3.72
CA ALA A 130 24.05 -5.91 -2.49
C ALA A 130 24.84 -4.64 -2.16
N ASP A 131 26.17 -4.68 -2.20
CA ASP A 131 27.01 -3.50 -1.88
C ASP A 131 26.84 -2.40 -2.91
N THR A 132 26.89 -2.75 -4.20
CA THR A 132 26.74 -1.79 -5.29
C THR A 132 25.35 -1.13 -5.29
N PHE A 133 24.30 -1.94 -5.07
CA PHE A 133 22.94 -1.43 -4.94
C PHE A 133 22.84 -0.46 -3.75
N LEU A 134 23.34 -0.84 -2.59
CA LEU A 134 23.22 -0.06 -1.37
C LEU A 134 23.90 1.31 -1.49
N GLU A 135 25.11 1.37 -2.04
CA GLU A 135 25.84 2.63 -2.26
C GLU A 135 25.12 3.55 -3.28
N LYS A 136 24.64 2.99 -4.40
CA LYS A 136 23.87 3.77 -5.37
C LYS A 136 22.53 4.26 -4.77
N PHE A 137 21.85 3.43 -4.01
CA PHE A 137 20.57 3.78 -3.36
C PHE A 137 20.77 4.89 -2.32
N LYS A 138 21.79 4.80 -1.46
CA LYS A 138 22.18 5.86 -0.52
C LYS A 138 22.44 7.19 -1.24
N THR A 139 23.24 7.15 -2.30
CA THR A 139 23.58 8.34 -3.08
C THR A 139 22.32 8.98 -3.69
N ALA A 140 21.43 8.18 -4.25
CA ALA A 140 20.20 8.66 -4.85
C ALA A 140 19.21 9.23 -3.80
N LEU A 141 19.13 8.63 -2.60
CA LEU A 141 18.32 9.16 -1.50
C LEU A 141 18.87 10.48 -0.95
N ALA A 142 20.21 10.62 -0.88
CA ALA A 142 20.85 11.84 -0.43
C ALA A 142 20.65 13.03 -1.40
N ALA A 143 20.34 12.76 -2.65
CA ALA A 143 20.07 13.77 -3.67
C ALA A 143 18.64 14.33 -3.62
N LEU A 144 17.75 13.77 -2.78
CA LEU A 144 16.39 14.26 -2.66
C LEU A 144 16.35 15.63 -1.99
N ASN A 145 15.49 16.50 -2.50
CA ASN A 145 15.33 17.88 -2.04
C ASN A 145 14.06 18.01 -1.17
N PRO A 146 14.17 18.10 0.17
CA PRO A 146 13.01 18.31 1.03
C PRO A 146 12.50 19.74 0.91
N GLY A 147 11.20 19.93 0.67
CA GLY A 147 10.64 21.24 0.43
C GLY A 147 9.13 21.35 0.54
N ASP A 148 8.63 22.54 0.21
CA ASP A 148 7.21 22.81 0.07
C ASP A 148 6.64 21.95 -1.06
N PRO A 149 5.56 21.18 -0.84
CA PRO A 149 4.91 20.38 -1.88
C PRO A 149 4.42 21.17 -3.10
N LEU A 150 4.24 22.48 -2.98
CA LEU A 150 3.87 23.38 -4.07
C LEU A 150 5.05 23.89 -4.90
N ASP A 151 6.29 23.66 -4.46
CA ASP A 151 7.50 23.98 -5.24
C ASP A 151 7.86 22.79 -6.13
N GLU A 152 7.88 22.98 -7.44
CA GLU A 152 8.24 21.95 -8.44
C GLU A 152 9.64 21.35 -8.25
N LYS A 153 10.54 22.04 -7.53
CA LYS A 153 11.87 21.53 -7.18
C LYS A 153 11.87 20.58 -6.01
N THR A 154 10.78 20.48 -5.28
CA THR A 154 10.65 19.58 -4.15
C THR A 154 10.51 18.14 -4.64
N THR A 155 11.38 17.24 -4.14
CA THR A 155 11.31 15.82 -4.42
C THR A 155 11.01 14.98 -3.17
N LEU A 156 10.94 15.63 -2.00
CA LEU A 156 10.55 15.01 -0.74
C LEU A 156 9.67 15.99 0.06
N GLY A 157 8.39 15.68 0.18
CA GLY A 157 7.42 16.44 0.98
C GLY A 157 7.48 16.10 2.47
N PRO A 158 6.60 16.72 3.29
CA PRO A 158 6.42 16.36 4.70
C PRO A 158 5.58 15.08 4.85
N LEU A 159 5.59 14.52 6.05
CA LEU A 159 4.57 13.56 6.49
C LEU A 159 3.24 14.28 6.72
N SER A 160 2.16 13.50 6.72
CA SER A 160 0.79 14.01 6.78
C SER A 160 0.46 14.77 8.08
N SER A 161 1.19 14.51 9.16
CA SER A 161 1.00 15.15 10.45
C SER A 161 2.24 15.02 11.34
N GLU A 162 2.30 15.83 12.38
CA GLU A 162 3.33 15.71 13.41
C GLU A 162 3.24 14.39 14.18
N SER A 163 2.03 13.89 14.43
CA SER A 163 1.86 12.57 15.06
C SER A 163 2.41 11.44 14.17
N ALA A 164 2.17 11.48 12.88
CA ALA A 164 2.73 10.49 11.95
C ALA A 164 4.27 10.50 11.95
N LEU A 165 4.89 11.68 12.05
CA LEU A 165 6.34 11.81 12.19
C LEU A 165 6.85 11.21 13.50
N ILE A 166 6.20 11.55 14.63
CA ILE A 166 6.58 11.04 15.95
C ILE A 166 6.47 9.52 16.00
N ASP A 167 5.36 8.96 15.52
CA ASP A 167 5.13 7.51 15.50
C ASP A 167 6.18 6.78 14.65
N LEU A 168 6.50 7.32 13.48
CA LEU A 168 7.50 6.74 12.60
C LEU A 168 8.92 6.81 13.18
N LEU A 169 9.29 7.91 13.82
CA LEU A 169 10.56 8.03 14.52
C LEU A 169 10.66 7.03 15.67
N LYS A 170 9.57 6.82 16.41
CA LYS A 170 9.49 5.80 17.47
C LYS A 170 9.63 4.38 16.93
N GLN A 171 9.05 4.07 15.76
CA GLN A 171 9.27 2.77 15.11
C GLN A 171 10.77 2.57 14.78
N VAL A 172 11.44 3.59 14.23
CA VAL A 172 12.89 3.53 13.97
C VAL A 172 13.70 3.35 15.27
N GLU A 173 13.38 4.07 16.32
CA GLU A 173 13.99 3.92 17.64
C GLU A 173 13.81 2.50 18.19
N THR A 174 12.59 1.96 18.08
CA THR A 174 12.27 0.58 18.48
C THR A 174 13.10 -0.42 17.67
N ALA A 175 13.18 -0.25 16.35
CA ALA A 175 14.01 -1.10 15.51
C ALA A 175 15.48 -1.11 15.96
N VAL A 176 16.04 0.06 16.23
CA VAL A 176 17.44 0.20 16.67
C VAL A 176 17.66 -0.43 18.05
N SER A 177 16.75 -0.23 19.00
CA SER A 177 16.85 -0.83 20.34
C SER A 177 16.80 -2.36 20.32
N HIS A 178 16.26 -2.96 19.24
CA HIS A 178 16.23 -4.41 18.99
C HIS A 178 17.31 -4.88 18.00
N GLY A 179 18.34 -4.07 17.76
CA GLY A 179 19.54 -4.48 17.04
C GLY A 179 19.59 -4.10 15.56
N ALA A 180 18.59 -3.41 15.02
CA ALA A 180 18.71 -2.82 13.69
C ALA A 180 19.71 -1.65 13.70
N ARG A 181 20.31 -1.37 12.55
CA ARG A 181 21.24 -0.26 12.40
C ARG A 181 20.71 0.75 11.38
N VAL A 182 20.74 2.02 11.75
CA VAL A 182 20.48 3.13 10.83
C VAL A 182 21.73 3.37 9.98
N LEU A 183 21.63 3.13 8.69
CA LEU A 183 22.73 3.39 7.76
C LEU A 183 22.77 4.87 7.34
N ILE A 184 21.60 5.46 7.07
CA ILE A 184 21.40 6.89 6.81
C ILE A 184 20.07 7.34 7.40
N GLY A 185 19.92 8.64 7.67
CA GLY A 185 18.66 9.25 8.14
C GLY A 185 18.33 8.93 9.58
N GLY A 186 17.13 8.44 9.83
CA GLY A 186 16.60 8.10 11.17
C GLY A 186 16.20 9.29 12.02
N LYS A 187 16.13 10.50 11.46
CA LYS A 187 15.90 11.74 12.17
C LYS A 187 14.92 12.65 11.44
N ARG A 188 14.31 13.58 12.17
CA ARG A 188 13.61 14.68 11.52
C ARG A 188 14.61 15.67 10.90
N PHE A 189 14.18 16.40 9.89
CA PHE A 189 14.96 17.53 9.39
C PHE A 189 14.87 18.72 10.39
N GLU A 190 15.95 19.47 10.51
CA GLU A 190 15.99 20.72 11.31
C GLU A 190 15.33 21.88 10.53
N ARG A 191 14.01 21.76 10.34
CA ARG A 191 13.17 22.75 9.65
C ARG A 191 11.73 22.69 10.17
N PRO A 192 10.92 23.75 9.99
CA PRO A 192 9.49 23.70 10.31
C PRO A 192 8.75 22.65 9.47
N GLY A 193 7.74 21.99 10.07
CA GLY A 193 6.92 20.95 9.44
C GLY A 193 7.38 19.53 9.78
N SER A 194 6.57 18.57 9.38
CA SER A 194 6.73 17.15 9.75
C SER A 194 7.64 16.41 8.76
N PHE A 195 8.87 16.90 8.60
CA PHE A 195 9.83 16.34 7.65
C PHE A 195 10.74 15.30 8.31
N MET A 196 10.82 14.11 7.69
CA MET A 196 11.74 13.04 8.08
C MET A 196 12.79 12.81 6.99
N GLN A 197 14.02 12.57 7.42
CA GLN A 197 15.11 12.22 6.52
C GLN A 197 14.87 10.85 5.88
N PRO A 198 15.17 10.67 4.57
CA PRO A 198 15.22 9.36 3.96
C PRO A 198 16.10 8.42 4.78
N THR A 199 15.56 7.27 5.14
CA THR A 199 16.18 6.36 6.12
C THR A 199 16.37 4.99 5.51
N ILE A 200 17.54 4.39 5.76
CA ILE A 200 17.80 2.97 5.47
C ILE A 200 18.14 2.27 6.77
N LEU A 201 17.37 1.23 7.09
CA LEU A 201 17.63 0.28 8.18
C LEU A 201 18.30 -0.98 7.62
N THR A 202 19.34 -1.44 8.29
CA THR A 202 20.00 -2.74 8.04
C THR A 202 19.97 -3.59 9.30
N ASP A 203 20.34 -4.85 9.18
CA ASP A 203 20.42 -5.79 10.30
C ASP A 203 19.08 -6.01 11.04
N VAL A 204 17.97 -5.82 10.32
CA VAL A 204 16.61 -6.11 10.83
C VAL A 204 16.41 -7.62 10.79
N LYS A 205 16.45 -8.26 11.97
CA LYS A 205 16.28 -9.71 12.11
C LYS A 205 14.81 -10.08 12.36
N PRO A 206 14.38 -11.32 12.17
CA PRO A 206 12.98 -11.75 12.39
C PRO A 206 12.44 -11.46 13.79
N GLU A 207 13.31 -11.43 14.81
CA GLU A 207 12.95 -11.13 16.20
C GLU A 207 12.76 -9.64 16.47
N ASN A 208 13.18 -8.77 15.55
CA ASN A 208 13.01 -7.34 15.65
C ASN A 208 11.56 -6.98 15.27
N PRO A 209 10.82 -6.20 16.09
CA PRO A 209 9.46 -5.77 15.76
C PRO A 209 9.34 -5.14 14.38
N ALA A 210 10.33 -4.37 13.96
CA ALA A 210 10.39 -3.73 12.64
C ALA A 210 10.28 -4.71 11.47
N PHE A 211 10.62 -5.99 11.67
CA PHE A 211 10.53 -7.00 10.62
C PHE A 211 9.07 -7.25 10.17
N ARG A 212 8.13 -7.10 11.10
CA ARG A 212 6.68 -7.25 10.89
C ARG A 212 5.94 -5.93 10.70
N ASP A 213 6.58 -4.80 11.02
CA ASP A 213 5.95 -3.49 10.97
C ASP A 213 5.84 -2.94 9.54
N GLU A 214 4.82 -2.12 9.34
CA GLU A 214 4.73 -1.23 8.19
C GLU A 214 5.33 0.13 8.52
N PHE A 215 6.39 0.53 7.80
CA PHE A 215 6.93 1.89 7.86
C PHE A 215 6.20 2.80 6.86
N PHE A 216 5.23 3.56 7.34
CA PHE A 216 4.40 4.43 6.50
C PHE A 216 5.04 5.82 6.33
N GLY A 217 6.24 5.84 5.72
CA GLY A 217 7.05 7.03 5.50
C GLY A 217 8.40 6.69 4.86
N PRO A 218 9.37 7.61 4.79
CA PRO A 218 10.58 7.48 3.98
C PRO A 218 11.64 6.57 4.64
N VAL A 219 11.23 5.36 5.05
CA VAL A 219 12.08 4.36 5.71
C VAL A 219 12.11 3.08 4.88
N ALA A 220 13.29 2.66 4.48
CA ALA A 220 13.56 1.42 3.76
C ALA A 220 14.28 0.42 4.68
N MET A 221 13.86 -0.84 4.67
CA MET A 221 14.60 -1.96 5.27
C MET A 221 15.41 -2.65 4.18
N PHE A 222 16.70 -2.81 4.38
CA PHE A 222 17.60 -3.47 3.44
C PHE A 222 18.01 -4.85 3.95
N PHE A 223 17.83 -5.85 3.09
CA PHE A 223 18.17 -7.25 3.35
C PHE A 223 19.09 -7.77 2.27
N ARG A 224 20.18 -8.42 2.68
CA ARG A 224 21.09 -9.15 1.82
C ARG A 224 20.72 -10.63 1.86
N VAL A 225 20.59 -11.26 0.70
CA VAL A 225 20.27 -12.69 0.59
C VAL A 225 21.26 -13.41 -0.33
N LYS A 226 21.47 -14.70 -0.10
CA LYS A 226 22.46 -15.47 -0.85
C LYS A 226 22.05 -15.74 -2.31
N ASP A 227 20.74 -15.94 -2.57
CA ASP A 227 20.20 -16.37 -3.85
C ASP A 227 18.70 -16.05 -4.01
N GLU A 228 18.13 -16.41 -5.15
CA GLU A 228 16.73 -16.25 -5.51
C GLU A 228 15.78 -16.96 -4.53
N ASP A 229 16.08 -18.18 -4.12
CA ASP A 229 15.20 -18.93 -3.22
C ASP A 229 15.15 -18.28 -1.82
N ALA A 230 16.28 -17.78 -1.34
CA ALA A 230 16.33 -17.01 -0.11
C ALA A 230 15.57 -15.68 -0.22
N ALA A 231 15.61 -15.03 -1.39
CA ALA A 231 14.82 -13.82 -1.65
C ALA A 231 13.32 -14.09 -1.60
N ILE A 232 12.88 -15.17 -2.22
CA ILE A 232 11.47 -15.59 -2.21
C ILE A 232 11.01 -15.95 -0.80
N ALA A 233 11.82 -16.73 -0.07
CA ALA A 233 11.49 -17.11 1.31
C ALA A 233 11.32 -15.88 2.20
N LEU A 234 12.25 -14.92 2.13
CA LEU A 234 12.19 -13.68 2.89
C LEU A 234 11.01 -12.79 2.45
N ALA A 235 10.72 -12.73 1.15
CA ALA A 235 9.59 -11.95 0.65
C ALA A 235 8.25 -12.46 1.21
N ASN A 236 8.08 -13.79 1.30
CA ASN A 236 6.88 -14.43 1.81
C ASN A 236 6.77 -14.41 3.34
N ASP A 237 7.91 -14.21 4.05
CA ASP A 237 7.94 -14.07 5.50
C ASP A 237 7.48 -12.67 5.92
N SER A 238 6.18 -12.43 5.77
CA SER A 238 5.51 -11.18 6.08
C SER A 238 4.04 -11.44 6.40
N ASP A 239 3.50 -10.68 7.35
CA ASP A 239 2.09 -10.69 7.67
C ASP A 239 1.27 -9.95 6.60
N PHE A 240 1.93 -9.11 5.79
CA PHE A 240 1.33 -8.39 4.67
C PHE A 240 1.48 -9.14 3.34
N GLY A 241 0.57 -8.85 2.41
CA GLY A 241 0.60 -9.41 1.07
C GLY A 241 -0.13 -8.51 0.06
N LEU A 242 0.16 -7.20 0.04
CA LEU A 242 -0.47 -6.27 -0.90
C LEU A 242 0.15 -6.40 -2.29
N GLY A 243 1.41 -6.08 -2.41
CA GLY A 243 2.14 -6.12 -3.66
C GLY A 243 3.60 -6.53 -3.50
N GLY A 244 4.35 -6.43 -4.58
CA GLY A 244 5.78 -6.64 -4.61
C GLY A 244 6.36 -6.44 -6.00
N SER A 245 7.69 -6.39 -6.07
CA SER A 245 8.43 -6.17 -7.29
C SER A 245 9.61 -7.10 -7.41
N VAL A 246 9.93 -7.52 -8.62
CA VAL A 246 11.16 -8.27 -8.93
C VAL A 246 11.88 -7.66 -10.11
N PHE A 247 13.18 -7.45 -9.97
CA PHE A 247 14.05 -6.86 -10.98
C PHE A 247 15.03 -7.89 -11.50
N THR A 248 15.00 -8.13 -12.81
CA THR A 248 15.81 -9.10 -13.54
C THR A 248 15.79 -8.78 -15.04
N LYS A 249 16.82 -9.09 -15.78
CA LYS A 249 16.82 -9.00 -17.25
C LYS A 249 16.09 -10.16 -17.91
N ASP A 250 15.98 -11.32 -17.23
CA ASP A 250 15.23 -12.49 -17.70
C ASP A 250 13.76 -12.41 -17.29
N LEU A 251 12.89 -11.98 -18.20
CA LEU A 251 11.44 -11.89 -17.96
C LEU A 251 10.79 -13.23 -17.60
N ALA A 252 11.29 -14.34 -18.14
CA ALA A 252 10.78 -15.66 -17.80
C ALA A 252 11.11 -16.01 -16.34
N ARG A 253 12.33 -15.69 -15.90
CA ARG A 253 12.76 -15.78 -14.50
C ARG A 253 11.89 -14.89 -13.61
N GLY A 254 11.68 -13.63 -14.01
CA GLY A 254 10.82 -12.70 -13.29
C GLY A 254 9.39 -13.25 -13.09
N LYS A 255 8.80 -13.85 -14.11
CA LYS A 255 7.47 -14.51 -14.03
C LYS A 255 7.48 -15.69 -13.06
N ARG A 256 8.52 -16.53 -13.09
CA ARG A 256 8.65 -17.66 -12.13
C ARG A 256 8.77 -17.19 -10.70
N VAL A 257 9.57 -16.15 -10.44
CA VAL A 257 9.69 -15.57 -9.10
C VAL A 257 8.36 -14.97 -8.67
N ALA A 258 7.75 -14.12 -9.50
CA ALA A 258 6.47 -13.49 -9.20
C ALA A 258 5.37 -14.50 -8.85
N SER A 259 5.30 -15.65 -9.52
CA SER A 259 4.32 -16.71 -9.23
C SER A 259 4.53 -17.43 -7.89
N ARG A 260 5.69 -17.26 -7.26
CA ARG A 260 6.04 -17.86 -5.96
C ARG A 260 5.90 -16.89 -4.78
N ILE A 261 5.59 -15.61 -5.05
CA ILE A 261 5.39 -14.61 -4.01
C ILE A 261 3.92 -14.55 -3.60
N GLU A 262 3.66 -14.62 -2.30
CA GLU A 262 2.33 -14.63 -1.69
C GLU A 262 1.81 -13.20 -1.49
N THR A 263 1.36 -12.58 -2.58
CA THR A 263 0.80 -11.23 -2.59
C THR A 263 -0.39 -11.13 -3.54
N GLY A 264 -1.16 -10.06 -3.43
CA GLY A 264 -2.25 -9.78 -4.37
C GLY A 264 -1.77 -9.29 -5.74
N MET A 265 -0.59 -8.64 -5.78
CA MET A 265 -0.04 -8.03 -7.00
C MET A 265 1.47 -8.24 -7.08
N MET A 266 1.99 -8.51 -8.28
CA MET A 266 3.44 -8.55 -8.53
C MET A 266 3.80 -7.82 -9.81
N PHE A 267 4.89 -7.07 -9.75
CA PHE A 267 5.40 -6.26 -10.85
C PHE A 267 6.83 -6.68 -11.22
N ILE A 268 7.10 -6.79 -12.50
CA ILE A 268 8.43 -7.18 -13.01
C ILE A 268 9.08 -5.95 -13.64
N ASN A 269 10.26 -5.57 -13.15
CA ASN A 269 11.02 -4.39 -13.57
C ASN A 269 10.24 -3.07 -13.43
N ASN A 270 9.29 -3.05 -12.52
CA ASN A 270 8.49 -1.90 -12.14
C ASN A 270 8.09 -2.04 -10.67
N ILE A 271 7.42 -1.06 -10.11
CA ILE A 271 6.92 -1.08 -8.73
C ILE A 271 5.42 -1.34 -8.67
N SER A 272 4.95 -1.70 -7.48
CA SER A 272 3.51 -1.77 -7.21
C SER A 272 2.84 -0.42 -7.48
N TRP A 273 1.81 -0.43 -8.30
CA TRP A 273 1.09 0.77 -8.73
C TRP A 273 -0.37 0.46 -8.99
N SER A 274 -1.23 1.47 -8.85
CA SER A 274 -2.65 1.36 -9.21
C SER A 274 -2.89 1.84 -10.64
N ASP A 275 -3.65 1.06 -11.40
CA ASP A 275 -4.11 1.40 -12.74
C ASP A 275 -5.60 1.07 -12.82
N ALA A 276 -6.38 1.93 -13.47
CA ALA A 276 -7.83 1.78 -13.56
C ALA A 276 -8.27 0.46 -14.22
N GLU A 277 -7.44 -0.11 -15.10
CA GLU A 277 -7.72 -1.34 -15.84
C GLU A 277 -7.24 -2.60 -15.12
N LEU A 278 -6.38 -2.47 -14.09
CA LEU A 278 -5.78 -3.59 -13.39
C LEU A 278 -6.41 -3.80 -12.01
N PRO A 279 -6.73 -5.04 -11.62
CA PRO A 279 -7.23 -5.32 -10.28
C PRO A 279 -6.21 -4.95 -9.21
N PHE A 280 -6.62 -4.19 -8.23
CA PHE A 280 -5.80 -3.78 -7.09
C PHE A 280 -6.31 -4.45 -5.80
N GLY A 281 -5.41 -4.96 -4.96
CA GLY A 281 -5.74 -5.49 -3.65
C GLY A 281 -4.80 -6.59 -3.19
N GLY A 282 -4.83 -6.82 -1.87
CA GLY A 282 -3.94 -7.70 -1.15
C GLY A 282 -4.56 -9.02 -0.68
N ILE A 283 -3.74 -9.74 0.08
CA ILE A 283 -4.06 -10.90 0.89
C ILE A 283 -3.43 -10.74 2.28
N LYS A 284 -3.61 -11.68 3.18
CA LYS A 284 -3.10 -11.62 4.56
C LYS A 284 -3.62 -10.35 5.26
N ASP A 285 -2.80 -9.69 6.07
CA ASP A 285 -3.16 -8.47 6.79
C ASP A 285 -3.30 -7.23 5.89
N SER A 286 -2.95 -7.35 4.61
CA SER A 286 -3.25 -6.30 3.61
C SER A 286 -4.72 -6.28 3.18
N GLY A 287 -5.54 -7.20 3.67
CA GLY A 287 -6.97 -7.20 3.47
C GLY A 287 -7.46 -8.22 2.45
N TYR A 288 -8.62 -7.96 1.88
CA TYR A 288 -9.31 -8.85 0.95
C TYR A 288 -10.28 -8.07 0.05
N GLY A 289 -10.75 -8.73 -1.01
CA GLY A 289 -11.47 -8.08 -2.09
C GLY A 289 -10.50 -7.58 -3.16
N ARG A 290 -11.07 -6.94 -4.18
CA ARG A 290 -10.29 -6.25 -5.22
C ARG A 290 -10.97 -4.95 -5.58
N GLU A 291 -10.17 -3.93 -5.82
CA GLU A 291 -10.59 -2.67 -6.41
C GLU A 291 -10.12 -2.61 -7.86
N LEU A 292 -10.66 -1.70 -8.64
CA LEU A 292 -10.30 -1.46 -10.04
C LEU A 292 -10.51 -2.66 -10.98
N GLY A 293 -10.32 -2.44 -12.27
CA GLY A 293 -10.53 -3.47 -13.29
C GLY A 293 -11.91 -4.14 -13.21
N ASP A 294 -12.04 -5.25 -13.89
CA ASP A 294 -13.30 -6.03 -13.92
C ASP A 294 -13.66 -6.63 -12.56
N MET A 295 -12.65 -6.97 -11.75
CA MET A 295 -12.87 -7.55 -10.42
C MET A 295 -13.46 -6.53 -9.45
N GLY A 296 -13.05 -5.27 -9.53
CA GLY A 296 -13.54 -4.21 -8.65
C GLY A 296 -15.02 -3.92 -8.86
N ILE A 297 -15.48 -3.85 -10.11
CA ILE A 297 -16.91 -3.60 -10.39
C ILE A 297 -17.80 -4.75 -9.91
N GLN A 298 -17.27 -5.96 -9.83
CA GLN A 298 -18.01 -7.15 -9.38
C GLN A 298 -18.09 -7.29 -7.86
N GLN A 299 -17.33 -6.49 -7.09
CA GLN A 299 -17.23 -6.61 -5.65
C GLN A 299 -18.55 -6.31 -4.93
N PHE A 300 -19.32 -5.34 -5.45
CA PHE A 300 -20.56 -4.87 -4.83
C PHE A 300 -21.78 -5.01 -5.77
N VAL A 301 -21.82 -6.08 -6.58
CA VAL A 301 -22.99 -6.43 -7.39
C VAL A 301 -23.61 -7.73 -6.89
N ASN A 302 -24.94 -7.82 -7.00
CA ASN A 302 -25.65 -9.07 -6.68
C ASN A 302 -25.53 -10.07 -7.84
N LYS A 303 -24.79 -11.14 -7.62
CA LYS A 303 -24.65 -12.26 -8.58
C LYS A 303 -25.80 -13.23 -8.39
N LYS A 304 -26.80 -13.21 -9.31
CA LYS A 304 -27.99 -14.00 -9.23
C LYS A 304 -27.99 -15.10 -10.28
N LEU A 305 -28.11 -16.35 -9.84
CA LEU A 305 -28.40 -17.47 -10.72
C LEU A 305 -29.89 -17.43 -11.10
N VAL A 306 -30.19 -17.44 -12.40
CA VAL A 306 -31.53 -17.66 -12.93
C VAL A 306 -31.46 -18.91 -13.81
N ARG A 307 -32.08 -20.00 -13.36
CA ARG A 307 -32.32 -21.21 -14.17
C ARG A 307 -33.74 -21.16 -14.71
N TYR A 308 -33.90 -21.37 -15.97
CA TYR A 308 -35.21 -21.59 -16.58
C TYR A 308 -35.21 -22.91 -17.37
N VAL A 309 -36.33 -23.58 -17.38
CA VAL A 309 -36.56 -24.83 -18.08
C VAL A 309 -37.90 -24.69 -18.79
N ALA A 310 -38.03 -25.23 -20.00
CA ALA A 310 -39.32 -25.24 -20.69
C ALA A 310 -40.35 -26.03 -19.86
N ALA A 311 -41.60 -25.60 -19.83
CA ALA A 311 -42.66 -26.22 -19.03
C ALA A 311 -42.88 -27.70 -19.38
N GLU A 312 -42.52 -28.09 -20.59
CA GLU A 312 -42.65 -29.45 -21.14
C GLU A 312 -41.39 -30.33 -20.93
N ALA A 313 -40.33 -29.77 -20.29
CA ALA A 313 -39.15 -30.57 -20.03
C ALA A 313 -39.44 -31.65 -18.98
N PRO A 314 -38.98 -32.88 -19.15
CA PRO A 314 -39.16 -33.93 -18.16
C PRO A 314 -38.43 -33.55 -16.86
N VAL A 315 -38.98 -34.00 -15.72
CA VAL A 315 -38.46 -33.77 -14.34
C VAL A 315 -37.11 -34.45 -14.18
#